data_2da9325bea83e10f8877a8aac28fa8a7
#
_entry.id   2da9325bea83e10f8877a8aac28fa8a7
#
_cell.length_a   1.000
_cell.length_b   1.000
_cell.length_c   1.000
_cell.angle_alpha   90.00
_cell.angle_beta   90.00
_cell.angle_gamma   90.00
#
_symmetry.space_group_name_H-M   'P 1'
#
loop_
_entity.id
_entity.type
_entity.pdbx_description
1 polymer ?
#
loop_
_entity_poly.entity_id
_entity_poly.type
_entity_poly.pdbx_seq_one_letter_code
_entity_poly.pdbx_strand_id
1 'polypeptide(L)'
;MIQQLNIHKLRNLEQVELTLARCNLIIGANGSGKTSLLEAVFLLSRGKSFRHHEPRRYIRHHESDCTIWAKTFGDPSNTLAIQKKLDTQGKSDTLLRFNGQTAASQSVLSFQLPTLLIDPVGMSLLDEGSGTRRQLLDWLVFHMKHEFYQQWLQYQRLLKQRNSLLKQPSIQHRLNELLAWDGQLSYYAHALHEHRQEIFLAWATHFQQMLGLLLPEYQHRLSLQYVAGFDTKNPLIDTLKSRIDQDIELGYTRIGAHRADVSVLFKSTNDQGQKIREQATHILSRGEKKLLITALKLSQLQLICNAISHSNSDATFPVVLIDDIDAELDDAAMQILLRTDRKSVV
;
A
#
# COMPACT_ATOMS: atom_id res chain seq x y z
N MET A 1 15.29 8.16 5.15
CA MET A 1 16.16 6.95 5.04
C MET A 1 16.60 6.54 6.43
N ILE A 2 16.91 5.25 6.67
CA ILE A 2 17.33 4.70 7.97
C ILE A 2 18.86 4.79 8.09
N GLN A 3 19.35 5.37 9.18
CA GLN A 3 20.77 5.46 9.55
C GLN A 3 21.20 4.32 10.48
N GLN A 4 20.35 4.02 11.48
CA GLN A 4 20.58 2.94 12.44
C GLN A 4 19.34 2.10 12.57
N LEU A 5 19.51 0.80 12.70
CA LEU A 5 18.43 -0.18 12.83
C LEU A 5 18.79 -1.17 13.93
N ASN A 6 17.94 -1.28 14.95
CA ASN A 6 18.05 -2.24 16.03
C ASN A 6 16.83 -3.15 16.03
N ILE A 7 17.07 -4.46 16.07
CA ILE A 7 16.04 -5.49 16.03
C ILE A 7 16.24 -6.43 17.21
N HIS A 8 15.20 -6.69 17.97
CA HIS A 8 15.18 -7.65 19.05
C HIS A 8 14.07 -8.67 18.82
N LYS A 9 14.43 -9.96 18.93
CA LYS A 9 13.51 -11.12 19.00
C LYS A 9 12.54 -11.23 17.83
N LEU A 10 13.01 -10.95 16.61
CA LEU A 10 12.23 -11.10 15.38
C LEU A 10 12.70 -12.34 14.62
N ARG A 11 11.83 -13.33 14.41
CA ARG A 11 12.17 -14.56 13.69
C ARG A 11 13.41 -15.26 14.27
N ASN A 12 14.43 -15.46 13.42
CA ASN A 12 15.73 -16.00 13.80
C ASN A 12 16.70 -14.91 14.31
N LEU A 13 16.32 -13.64 14.25
CA LEU A 13 17.14 -12.52 14.74
C LEU A 13 16.87 -12.33 16.23
N GLU A 14 17.88 -12.60 17.05
CA GLU A 14 17.81 -12.40 18.50
C GLU A 14 18.06 -10.94 18.87
N GLN A 15 19.23 -10.44 18.51
CA GLN A 15 19.63 -9.06 18.64
C GLN A 15 20.50 -8.68 17.47
N VAL A 16 20.10 -7.65 16.74
CA VAL A 16 20.82 -7.13 15.58
C VAL A 16 20.90 -5.62 15.69
N GLU A 17 22.10 -5.09 15.54
CA GLU A 17 22.36 -3.65 15.47
C GLU A 17 23.13 -3.35 14.18
N LEU A 18 22.58 -2.45 13.37
CA LEU A 18 23.14 -2.10 12.08
C LEU A 18 23.25 -0.59 11.93
N THR A 19 24.38 -0.14 11.41
CA THR A 19 24.53 1.18 10.80
C THR A 19 24.40 1.02 9.30
N LEU A 20 23.43 1.72 8.72
CA LEU A 20 23.06 1.57 7.30
C LEU A 20 23.57 2.77 6.50
N ALA A 21 23.98 2.50 5.28
CA ALA A 21 24.26 3.48 4.25
C ALA A 21 23.00 3.77 3.43
N ARG A 22 23.13 4.64 2.41
CA ARG A 22 22.02 4.92 1.48
C ARG A 22 21.59 3.71 0.67
N CYS A 23 22.57 2.90 0.24
CA CYS A 23 22.36 1.61 -0.42
C CYS A 23 23.08 0.52 0.37
N ASN A 24 22.39 -0.57 0.68
CA ASN A 24 22.90 -1.69 1.46
C ASN A 24 22.63 -2.99 0.73
N LEU A 25 23.66 -3.78 0.51
CA LEU A 25 23.56 -5.14 -0.02
C LEU A 25 23.73 -6.14 1.12
N ILE A 26 22.70 -6.98 1.33
CA ILE A 26 22.67 -7.97 2.41
C ILE A 26 22.94 -9.34 1.80
N ILE A 27 24.09 -9.92 2.11
CA ILE A 27 24.54 -11.21 1.59
C ILE A 27 24.60 -12.23 2.73
N GLY A 28 24.25 -13.47 2.43
CA GLY A 28 24.33 -14.57 3.40
C GLY A 28 23.65 -15.84 2.90
N ALA A 29 23.89 -16.96 3.57
CA ALA A 29 23.29 -18.24 3.28
C ALA A 29 21.75 -18.24 3.44
N ASN A 30 21.07 -19.23 2.89
CA ASN A 30 19.64 -19.42 3.12
C ASN A 30 19.38 -19.63 4.62
N GLY A 31 18.34 -18.98 5.14
CA GLY A 31 18.01 -19.02 6.57
C GLY A 31 18.83 -18.07 7.47
N SER A 32 19.79 -17.30 6.93
CA SER A 32 20.61 -16.36 7.73
C SER A 32 19.86 -15.14 8.27
N GLY A 33 18.62 -14.90 7.83
CA GLY A 33 17.82 -13.78 8.32
C GLY A 33 17.71 -12.59 7.37
N LYS A 34 18.17 -12.68 6.12
CA LYS A 34 18.07 -11.59 5.11
C LYS A 34 16.66 -11.06 4.98
N THR A 35 15.71 -11.93 4.67
CA THR A 35 14.28 -11.56 4.56
C THR A 35 13.71 -11.07 5.90
N SER A 36 14.18 -11.61 7.04
CA SER A 36 13.76 -11.15 8.38
C SER A 36 14.19 -9.70 8.67
N LEU A 37 15.35 -9.30 8.14
CA LEU A 37 15.82 -7.92 8.23
C LEU A 37 14.91 -6.96 7.45
N LEU A 38 14.54 -7.32 6.21
CA LEU A 38 13.59 -6.54 5.40
C LEU A 38 12.21 -6.51 6.07
N GLU A 39 11.78 -7.65 6.64
CA GLU A 39 10.53 -7.77 7.40
C GLU A 39 10.51 -6.81 8.61
N ALA A 40 11.63 -6.61 9.30
CA ALA A 40 11.74 -5.65 10.40
C ALA A 40 11.46 -4.21 9.94
N VAL A 41 12.11 -3.76 8.87
CA VAL A 41 11.90 -2.41 8.32
C VAL A 41 10.46 -2.24 7.85
N PHE A 42 9.91 -3.23 7.17
CA PHE A 42 8.52 -3.20 6.71
C PHE A 42 7.53 -3.19 7.88
N LEU A 43 7.79 -3.99 8.93
CA LEU A 43 6.96 -4.02 10.14
C LEU A 43 6.98 -2.67 10.87
N LEU A 44 8.15 -2.02 10.98
CA LEU A 44 8.27 -0.69 11.56
C LEU A 44 7.44 0.34 10.79
N SER A 45 7.51 0.31 9.45
CA SER A 45 6.77 1.22 8.57
C SER A 45 5.28 0.95 8.53
N ARG A 46 4.87 -0.32 8.37
CA ARG A 46 3.48 -0.71 8.07
C ARG A 46 2.70 -1.26 9.25
N GLY A 47 3.36 -1.58 10.38
CA GLY A 47 2.74 -2.17 11.56
C GLY A 47 2.33 -3.63 11.40
N LYS A 48 2.62 -4.24 10.23
CA LYS A 48 2.30 -5.63 9.90
C LYS A 48 3.44 -6.25 9.08
N SER A 49 3.62 -7.55 9.22
CA SER A 49 4.55 -8.31 8.38
C SER A 49 3.99 -8.47 6.96
N PHE A 50 4.89 -8.50 5.96
CA PHE A 50 4.48 -8.82 4.58
C PHE A 50 4.36 -10.33 4.34
N ARG A 51 4.89 -11.16 5.25
CA ARG A 51 4.85 -12.62 5.15
C ARG A 51 3.67 -13.23 5.91
N HIS A 52 3.38 -12.72 7.11
CA HIS A 52 2.34 -13.26 7.98
C HIS A 52 1.66 -12.15 8.79
N HIS A 53 0.34 -12.22 8.92
CA HIS A 53 -0.42 -11.20 9.66
C HIS A 53 -0.38 -11.42 11.18
N GLU A 54 -0.18 -12.66 11.64
CA GLU A 54 -0.21 -13.03 13.07
C GLU A 54 1.14 -12.77 13.75
N PRO A 55 1.21 -11.93 14.81
CA PRO A 55 2.45 -11.62 15.53
C PRO A 55 3.21 -12.84 16.02
N ARG A 56 2.52 -13.88 16.50
CA ARG A 56 3.15 -15.13 16.96
C ARG A 56 4.01 -15.81 15.88
N ARG A 57 3.80 -15.49 14.60
CA ARG A 57 4.55 -16.09 13.49
C ARG A 57 5.82 -15.35 13.14
N TYR A 58 6.01 -14.12 13.61
CA TYR A 58 7.23 -13.35 13.37
C TYR A 58 7.97 -12.96 14.67
N ILE A 59 7.33 -13.01 15.85
CA ILE A 59 8.03 -12.98 17.12
C ILE A 59 8.88 -14.25 17.21
N ARG A 60 10.12 -14.13 17.74
CA ARG A 60 11.04 -15.24 17.89
C ARG A 60 10.40 -16.37 18.73
N HIS A 61 10.68 -17.61 18.37
CA HIS A 61 10.14 -18.77 19.06
C HIS A 61 10.52 -18.76 20.56
N HIS A 62 9.58 -19.07 21.42
CA HIS A 62 9.66 -18.99 22.89
C HIS A 62 9.72 -17.58 23.49
N GLU A 63 9.57 -16.52 22.66
CA GLU A 63 9.51 -15.15 23.14
C GLU A 63 8.09 -14.60 23.09
N SER A 64 7.80 -13.66 24.01
CA SER A 64 6.48 -13.02 24.10
C SER A 64 6.40 -11.67 23.39
N ASP A 65 7.54 -11.14 22.96
CA ASP A 65 7.57 -9.84 22.27
C ASP A 65 8.70 -9.75 21.25
N CYS A 66 8.60 -8.78 20.36
CA CYS A 66 9.70 -8.31 19.52
C CYS A 66 9.69 -6.79 19.43
N THR A 67 10.87 -6.20 19.29
CA THR A 67 11.03 -4.75 19.19
C THR A 67 11.92 -4.40 18.00
N ILE A 68 11.46 -3.43 17.21
CA ILE A 68 12.25 -2.83 16.13
C ILE A 68 12.36 -1.33 16.42
N TRP A 69 13.57 -0.82 16.37
CA TRP A 69 13.88 0.59 16.53
C TRP A 69 14.75 1.07 15.37
N ALA A 70 14.50 2.26 14.88
CA ALA A 70 15.29 2.88 13.84
C ALA A 70 15.51 4.37 14.12
N LYS A 71 16.68 4.87 13.69
CA LYS A 71 17.01 6.30 13.59
C LYS A 71 17.13 6.66 12.11
N THR A 72 16.52 7.75 11.71
CA THR A 72 16.56 8.21 10.32
C THR A 72 17.73 9.17 10.09
N PHE A 73 18.19 9.29 8.85
CA PHE A 73 19.01 10.41 8.42
C PHE A 73 18.20 11.70 8.49
N GLY A 74 18.87 12.80 8.79
CA GLY A 74 18.28 14.15 8.85
C GLY A 74 18.83 14.95 10.02
N ASP A 75 18.62 16.26 10.01
CA ASP A 75 18.95 17.17 11.11
C ASP A 75 17.72 18.09 11.32
N PRO A 76 16.94 17.86 12.40
CA PRO A 76 17.10 16.79 13.40
C PRO A 76 16.76 15.40 12.88
N SER A 77 17.47 14.37 13.36
CA SER A 77 17.15 12.97 13.06
C SER A 77 15.91 12.51 13.86
N ASN A 78 15.06 11.71 13.24
CA ASN A 78 13.90 11.13 13.91
C ASN A 78 14.19 9.71 14.39
N THR A 79 13.55 9.30 15.49
CA THR A 79 13.56 7.93 15.99
C THR A 79 12.18 7.32 15.95
N LEU A 80 12.09 6.09 15.44
CA LEU A 80 10.87 5.32 15.31
C LEU A 80 11.03 3.98 16.02
N ALA A 81 10.00 3.53 16.73
CA ALA A 81 10.02 2.19 17.31
C ALA A 81 8.63 1.56 17.27
N ILE A 82 8.64 0.24 17.09
CA ILE A 82 7.47 -0.62 17.22
C ILE A 82 7.81 -1.79 18.12
N GLN A 83 6.96 -2.08 19.11
CA GLN A 83 7.02 -3.29 19.89
C GLN A 83 5.70 -4.05 19.72
N LYS A 84 5.79 -5.32 19.40
CA LYS A 84 4.67 -6.27 19.39
C LYS A 84 4.80 -7.18 20.58
N LYS A 85 3.74 -7.31 21.37
CA LYS A 85 3.66 -8.18 22.54
C LYS A 85 2.53 -9.18 22.38
N LEU A 86 2.71 -10.37 22.91
CA LEU A 86 1.66 -11.38 23.07
C LEU A 86 1.36 -11.52 24.55
N ASP A 87 0.10 -11.48 24.92
CA ASP A 87 -0.33 -11.85 26.24
C ASP A 87 -0.37 -13.40 26.40
N THR A 88 -0.67 -13.86 27.59
CA THR A 88 -0.78 -15.29 27.92
C THR A 88 -1.89 -16.02 27.15
N GLN A 89 -2.82 -15.29 26.55
CA GLN A 89 -3.92 -15.81 25.72
C GLN A 89 -3.59 -15.75 24.22
N GLY A 90 -2.40 -15.25 23.86
CA GLY A 90 -1.96 -15.08 22.47
C GLY A 90 -2.55 -13.86 21.76
N LYS A 91 -3.23 -12.96 22.50
CA LYS A 91 -3.68 -11.69 21.96
C LYS A 91 -2.49 -10.75 21.82
N SER A 92 -2.41 -10.07 20.69
CA SER A 92 -1.33 -9.12 20.41
C SER A 92 -1.66 -7.71 20.85
N ASP A 93 -0.68 -7.05 21.48
CA ASP A 93 -0.66 -5.61 21.71
C ASP A 93 0.48 -4.96 20.94
N THR A 94 0.32 -3.67 20.60
CA THR A 94 1.30 -2.91 19.81
C THR A 94 1.59 -1.58 20.47
N LEU A 95 2.86 -1.38 20.86
CA LEU A 95 3.35 -0.09 21.32
C LEU A 95 4.15 0.59 20.20
N LEU A 96 3.79 1.82 19.88
CA LEU A 96 4.43 2.65 18.88
C LEU A 96 5.09 3.85 19.52
N ARG A 97 6.31 4.19 19.09
CA ARG A 97 7.01 5.39 19.55
C ARG A 97 7.57 6.19 18.38
N PHE A 98 7.48 7.50 18.49
CA PHE A 98 8.08 8.47 17.60
C PHE A 98 8.80 9.52 18.45
N ASN A 99 10.10 9.70 18.23
CA ASN A 99 10.97 10.60 19.01
C ASN A 99 10.83 10.39 20.53
N GLY A 100 10.81 9.12 20.96
CA GLY A 100 10.71 8.74 22.37
C GLY A 100 9.29 8.82 22.95
N GLN A 101 8.35 9.50 22.31
CA GLN A 101 6.97 9.64 22.76
C GLN A 101 6.06 8.53 22.15
N THR A 102 4.99 8.19 22.86
CA THR A 102 3.99 7.24 22.33
C THR A 102 3.28 7.84 21.11
N ALA A 103 3.36 7.16 19.97
CA ALA A 103 2.67 7.56 18.77
C ALA A 103 1.18 7.14 18.81
N ALA A 104 0.30 8.04 18.40
CA ALA A 104 -1.16 7.81 18.43
C ALA A 104 -1.63 6.70 17.50
N SER A 105 -0.91 6.44 16.42
CA SER A 105 -1.28 5.42 15.42
C SER A 105 -0.09 5.02 14.56
N GLN A 106 -0.22 3.88 13.89
CA GLN A 106 0.79 3.39 12.92
C GLN A 106 1.02 4.38 11.76
N SER A 107 0.03 5.17 11.40
CA SER A 107 0.16 6.15 10.32
C SER A 107 1.27 7.17 10.57
N VAL A 108 1.56 7.52 11.84
CA VAL A 108 2.67 8.41 12.20
C VAL A 108 3.99 7.82 11.73
N LEU A 109 4.25 6.53 12.04
CA LEU A 109 5.47 5.85 11.63
C LEU A 109 5.50 5.65 10.11
N SER A 110 4.36 5.27 9.51
CA SER A 110 4.24 5.06 8.06
C SER A 110 4.55 6.33 7.28
N PHE A 111 4.13 7.49 7.78
CA PHE A 111 4.39 8.79 7.15
C PHE A 111 5.89 9.14 7.21
N GLN A 112 6.54 8.87 8.33
CA GLN A 112 7.96 9.15 8.54
C GLN A 112 8.90 8.15 7.84
N LEU A 113 8.40 6.96 7.53
CA LEU A 113 9.16 5.90 6.87
C LEU A 113 8.36 5.29 5.71
N PRO A 114 8.15 6.04 4.61
CA PRO A 114 7.55 5.47 3.41
C PRO A 114 8.37 4.27 2.94
N THR A 115 7.73 3.12 2.74
CA THR A 115 8.43 1.89 2.39
C THR A 115 7.77 1.23 1.20
N LEU A 116 8.57 0.92 0.19
CA LEU A 116 8.19 0.17 -1.01
C LEU A 116 8.88 -1.19 -0.98
N LEU A 117 8.10 -2.26 -1.09
CA LEU A 117 8.61 -3.62 -1.10
C LEU A 117 8.51 -4.23 -2.51
N ILE A 118 9.59 -4.82 -2.99
CA ILE A 118 9.65 -5.68 -4.17
C ILE A 118 10.04 -7.07 -3.66
N ASP A 119 9.14 -8.03 -3.78
CA ASP A 119 9.29 -9.37 -3.23
C ASP A 119 8.64 -10.42 -4.14
N PRO A 120 9.05 -11.72 -4.03
CA PRO A 120 8.49 -12.81 -4.84
C PRO A 120 6.98 -13.01 -4.70
N VAL A 121 6.42 -12.66 -3.54
CA VAL A 121 4.98 -12.79 -3.25
C VAL A 121 4.18 -11.69 -3.94
N GLY A 122 4.84 -10.60 -4.36
CA GLY A 122 4.22 -9.48 -5.06
C GLY A 122 3.42 -9.87 -6.31
N MET A 123 3.66 -11.06 -6.90
CA MET A 123 2.89 -11.56 -8.03
C MET A 123 1.39 -11.77 -7.68
N SER A 124 1.08 -12.14 -6.45
CA SER A 124 -0.31 -12.27 -5.98
C SER A 124 -1.10 -10.96 -6.06
N LEU A 125 -0.40 -9.83 -6.03
CA LEU A 125 -0.98 -8.49 -6.07
C LEU A 125 -1.88 -8.25 -7.30
N LEU A 126 -1.52 -8.80 -8.45
CA LEU A 126 -2.32 -8.69 -9.67
C LEU A 126 -3.49 -9.67 -9.68
N ASP A 127 -3.30 -10.86 -9.11
CA ASP A 127 -4.28 -11.96 -9.11
C ASP A 127 -5.25 -11.86 -7.91
N GLU A 128 -4.91 -11.13 -6.85
CA GLU A 128 -5.77 -10.85 -5.70
C GLU A 128 -6.91 -9.88 -6.04
N GLY A 129 -7.88 -9.77 -5.12
CA GLY A 129 -9.05 -8.91 -5.29
C GLY A 129 -8.74 -7.41 -5.37
N SER A 130 -9.75 -6.62 -5.72
CA SER A 130 -9.67 -5.15 -5.84
C SER A 130 -9.13 -4.45 -4.59
N GLY A 131 -9.24 -5.08 -3.42
CA GLY A 131 -8.74 -4.55 -2.15
C GLY A 131 -7.22 -4.35 -2.16
N THR A 132 -6.47 -5.35 -2.60
CA THR A 132 -5.00 -5.31 -2.69
C THR A 132 -4.54 -4.34 -3.77
N ARG A 133 -5.17 -4.37 -4.94
CA ARG A 133 -4.84 -3.44 -6.03
C ARG A 133 -5.13 -1.99 -5.66
N ARG A 134 -6.24 -1.71 -4.97
CA ARG A 134 -6.55 -0.36 -4.45
C ARG A 134 -5.48 0.15 -3.49
N GLN A 135 -4.89 -0.73 -2.66
CA GLN A 135 -3.84 -0.34 -1.72
C GLN A 135 -2.60 0.23 -2.41
N LEU A 136 -2.34 -0.11 -3.68
CA LEU A 136 -1.26 0.52 -4.45
C LEU A 136 -1.51 2.01 -4.64
N LEU A 137 -2.71 2.37 -5.09
CA LEU A 137 -3.09 3.77 -5.28
C LEU A 137 -3.20 4.48 -3.93
N ASP A 138 -3.86 3.87 -2.95
CA ASP A 138 -4.04 4.47 -1.62
C ASP A 138 -2.71 4.76 -0.92
N TRP A 139 -1.67 3.95 -1.16
CA TRP A 139 -0.33 4.20 -0.64
C TRP A 139 0.28 5.47 -1.25
N LEU A 140 0.15 5.68 -2.56
CA LEU A 140 0.60 6.90 -3.22
C LEU A 140 -0.16 8.12 -2.67
N VAL A 141 -1.49 8.03 -2.64
CA VAL A 141 -2.34 9.13 -2.17
C VAL A 141 -2.03 9.48 -0.72
N PHE A 142 -1.83 8.48 0.15
CA PHE A 142 -1.47 8.66 1.56
C PHE A 142 -0.17 9.49 1.73
N HIS A 143 0.85 9.22 0.92
CA HIS A 143 2.13 9.93 1.03
C HIS A 143 2.16 11.29 0.30
N MET A 144 1.22 11.54 -0.63
CA MET A 144 1.19 12.76 -1.43
C MET A 144 0.09 13.75 -1.03
N LYS A 145 -0.94 13.31 -0.29
CA LYS A 145 -2.11 14.11 0.12
C LYS A 145 -2.34 14.00 1.62
N HIS A 146 -1.99 15.04 2.37
CA HIS A 146 -2.06 15.03 3.84
C HIS A 146 -3.48 14.78 4.38
N GLU A 147 -4.51 15.30 3.71
CA GLU A 147 -5.89 15.19 4.14
C GLU A 147 -6.49 13.79 3.91
N PHE A 148 -5.93 13.04 2.96
CA PHE A 148 -6.49 11.75 2.53
C PHE A 148 -6.69 10.77 3.68
N TYR A 149 -5.71 10.65 4.57
CA TYR A 149 -5.78 9.68 5.67
C TYR A 149 -6.91 9.97 6.64
N GLN A 150 -7.12 11.25 7.01
CA GLN A 150 -8.20 11.63 7.90
C GLN A 150 -9.56 11.39 7.26
N GLN A 151 -9.72 11.74 5.99
CA GLN A 151 -10.94 11.50 5.23
C GLN A 151 -11.21 10.00 5.06
N TRP A 152 -10.16 9.21 4.82
CA TRP A 152 -10.25 7.75 4.75
C TRP A 152 -10.71 7.14 6.08
N LEU A 153 -10.18 7.60 7.21
CA LEU A 153 -10.61 7.15 8.54
C LEU A 153 -12.10 7.45 8.79
N GLN A 154 -12.54 8.67 8.45
CA GLN A 154 -13.95 9.03 8.60
C GLN A 154 -14.84 8.16 7.71
N TYR A 155 -14.46 7.98 6.46
CA TYR A 155 -15.17 7.10 5.54
C TYR A 155 -15.27 5.66 6.07
N GLN A 156 -14.18 5.08 6.55
CA GLN A 156 -14.16 3.72 7.12
C GLN A 156 -15.05 3.61 8.37
N ARG A 157 -15.02 4.62 9.23
CA ARG A 157 -15.87 4.66 10.43
C ARG A 157 -17.35 4.68 10.06
N LEU A 158 -17.75 5.57 9.16
CA LEU A 158 -19.12 5.69 8.68
C LEU A 158 -19.59 4.41 7.97
N LEU A 159 -18.77 3.82 7.13
CA LEU A 159 -19.06 2.56 6.45
C LEU A 159 -19.29 1.42 7.45
N LYS A 160 -18.46 1.34 8.49
CA LYS A 160 -18.62 0.34 9.56
C LYS A 160 -19.90 0.54 10.34
N GLN A 161 -20.24 1.78 10.69
CA GLN A 161 -21.48 2.14 11.39
C GLN A 161 -22.70 1.80 10.53
N ARG A 162 -22.69 2.21 9.24
CA ARG A 162 -23.74 1.87 8.28
C ARG A 162 -23.96 0.37 8.18
N ASN A 163 -22.88 -0.40 7.96
CA ASN A 163 -22.97 -1.86 7.83
C ASN A 163 -23.40 -2.54 9.15
N SER A 164 -23.11 -1.96 10.30
CA SER A 164 -23.61 -2.45 11.59
C SER A 164 -25.11 -2.21 11.73
N LEU A 165 -25.59 -1.06 11.26
CA LEU A 165 -27.02 -0.73 11.30
C LEU A 165 -27.84 -1.59 10.33
N LEU A 166 -27.35 -1.81 9.11
CA LEU A 166 -27.98 -2.67 8.10
C LEU A 166 -28.24 -4.11 8.59
N LYS A 167 -27.47 -4.60 9.55
CA LYS A 167 -27.61 -5.96 10.12
C LYS A 167 -28.63 -6.03 11.25
N GLN A 168 -29.19 -4.91 11.69
CA GLN A 168 -30.11 -4.91 12.83
C GLN A 168 -31.52 -5.29 12.38
N PRO A 169 -32.23 -6.16 13.12
CA PRO A 169 -33.62 -6.54 12.80
C PRO A 169 -34.58 -5.33 12.76
N SER A 170 -34.25 -4.29 13.54
CA SER A 170 -35.06 -3.07 13.65
C SER A 170 -34.71 -1.98 12.64
N ILE A 171 -33.97 -2.29 11.58
CA ILE A 171 -33.46 -1.31 10.60
C ILE A 171 -34.58 -0.46 9.99
N GLN A 172 -35.74 -1.04 9.75
CA GLN A 172 -36.90 -0.32 9.18
C GLN A 172 -37.36 0.89 10.01
N HIS A 173 -37.17 0.83 11.33
CA HIS A 173 -37.50 1.95 12.23
C HIS A 173 -36.37 2.99 12.37
N ARG A 174 -35.19 2.72 11.77
CA ARG A 174 -33.97 3.54 11.86
C ARG A 174 -33.48 4.08 10.51
N LEU A 175 -34.33 4.09 9.50
CA LEU A 175 -33.96 4.55 8.15
C LEU A 175 -33.50 6.02 8.14
N ASN A 176 -34.09 6.88 8.97
CA ASN A 176 -33.65 8.28 9.07
C ASN A 176 -32.21 8.43 9.59
N GLU A 177 -31.82 7.58 10.54
CA GLU A 177 -30.43 7.54 11.03
C GLU A 177 -29.47 7.06 9.93
N LEU A 178 -29.86 6.05 9.18
CA LEU A 178 -29.10 5.55 8.06
C LEU A 178 -28.88 6.63 6.99
N LEU A 179 -29.93 7.35 6.62
CA LEU A 179 -29.87 8.45 5.65
C LEU A 179 -28.97 9.60 6.09
N ALA A 180 -28.93 9.91 7.40
CA ALA A 180 -28.03 10.94 7.94
C ALA A 180 -26.56 10.52 7.76
N TRP A 181 -26.22 9.26 7.96
CA TRP A 181 -24.87 8.74 7.71
C TRP A 181 -24.54 8.64 6.23
N ASP A 182 -25.50 8.31 5.38
CA ASP A 182 -25.32 8.23 3.92
C ASP A 182 -24.88 9.56 3.31
N GLY A 183 -25.36 10.69 3.84
CA GLY A 183 -24.92 12.03 3.44
C GLY A 183 -23.41 12.24 3.71
N GLN A 184 -22.95 11.93 4.91
CA GLN A 184 -21.54 12.05 5.26
C GLN A 184 -20.67 11.01 4.51
N LEU A 185 -21.16 9.79 4.37
CA LEU A 185 -20.47 8.73 3.61
C LEU A 185 -20.28 9.14 2.15
N SER A 186 -21.30 9.75 1.53
CA SER A 186 -21.25 10.29 0.17
C SER A 186 -20.19 11.40 0.06
N TYR A 187 -20.17 12.35 0.98
CA TYR A 187 -19.17 13.43 1.01
C TYR A 187 -17.73 12.88 1.02
N TYR A 188 -17.42 12.00 1.98
CA TYR A 188 -16.08 11.43 2.07
C TYR A 188 -15.74 10.50 0.90
N ALA A 189 -16.72 9.80 0.31
CA ALA A 189 -16.50 8.98 -0.87
C ALA A 189 -16.03 9.82 -2.07
N HIS A 190 -16.65 10.98 -2.30
CA HIS A 190 -16.24 11.91 -3.36
C HIS A 190 -14.87 12.53 -3.07
N ALA A 191 -14.60 12.98 -1.85
CA ALA A 191 -13.29 13.51 -1.48
C ALA A 191 -12.16 12.48 -1.69
N LEU A 192 -12.38 11.22 -1.30
CA LEU A 192 -11.42 10.13 -1.56
C LEU A 192 -11.24 9.87 -3.07
N HIS A 193 -12.32 9.96 -3.85
CA HIS A 193 -12.26 9.80 -5.30
C HIS A 193 -11.44 10.90 -5.96
N GLU A 194 -11.64 12.16 -5.59
CA GLU A 194 -10.90 13.30 -6.13
C GLU A 194 -9.40 13.15 -5.91
N HIS A 195 -8.96 12.84 -4.69
CA HIS A 195 -7.55 12.58 -4.41
C HIS A 195 -7.00 11.41 -5.21
N ARG A 196 -7.75 10.30 -5.27
CA ARG A 196 -7.32 9.10 -6.03
C ARG A 196 -7.23 9.39 -7.53
N GLN A 197 -8.19 10.12 -8.10
CA GLN A 197 -8.23 10.46 -9.52
C GLN A 197 -7.03 11.33 -9.91
N GLU A 198 -6.73 12.35 -9.12
CA GLU A 198 -5.59 13.24 -9.37
C GLU A 198 -4.27 12.45 -9.38
N ILE A 199 -4.02 11.68 -8.32
CA ILE A 199 -2.78 10.91 -8.18
C ILE A 199 -2.71 9.78 -9.21
N PHE A 200 -3.84 9.15 -9.54
CA PHE A 200 -3.91 8.12 -10.56
C PHE A 200 -3.49 8.64 -11.95
N LEU A 201 -3.93 9.83 -12.34
CA LEU A 201 -3.55 10.42 -13.63
C LEU A 201 -2.03 10.66 -13.71
N ALA A 202 -1.44 11.21 -12.65
CA ALA A 202 0.00 11.38 -12.56
C ALA A 202 0.74 10.03 -12.59
N TRP A 203 0.27 9.04 -11.81
CA TRP A 203 0.86 7.70 -11.77
C TRP A 203 0.78 6.99 -13.12
N ALA A 204 -0.36 7.06 -13.81
CA ALA A 204 -0.53 6.44 -15.12
C ALA A 204 0.51 6.91 -16.13
N THR A 205 0.90 8.19 -16.10
CA THR A 205 1.95 8.74 -16.96
C THR A 205 3.33 8.12 -16.66
N HIS A 206 3.71 8.04 -15.37
CA HIS A 206 4.97 7.42 -14.95
C HIS A 206 4.98 5.90 -15.23
N PHE A 207 3.82 5.25 -15.08
CA PHE A 207 3.68 3.84 -15.42
C PHE A 207 3.93 3.58 -16.92
N GLN A 208 3.41 4.41 -17.82
CA GLN A 208 3.67 4.28 -19.25
C GLN A 208 5.16 4.44 -19.59
N GLN A 209 5.86 5.33 -18.90
CA GLN A 209 7.31 5.50 -19.04
C GLN A 209 8.06 4.24 -18.59
N MET A 210 7.69 3.65 -17.44
CA MET A 210 8.30 2.42 -16.95
C MET A 210 8.00 1.21 -17.85
N LEU A 211 6.80 1.12 -18.41
CA LEU A 211 6.47 0.10 -19.41
C LEU A 211 7.37 0.18 -20.64
N GLY A 212 7.62 1.39 -21.15
CA GLY A 212 8.52 1.59 -22.28
C GLY A 212 9.96 1.14 -22.03
N LEU A 213 10.39 1.09 -20.76
CA LEU A 213 11.72 0.64 -20.36
C LEU A 213 11.78 -0.87 -20.09
N LEU A 214 10.77 -1.43 -19.43
CA LEU A 214 10.77 -2.80 -18.93
C LEU A 214 10.01 -3.79 -19.82
N LEU A 215 8.99 -3.31 -20.53
CA LEU A 215 8.12 -4.10 -21.39
C LEU A 215 7.78 -3.31 -22.67
N PRO A 216 8.78 -2.95 -23.50
CA PRO A 216 8.60 -2.04 -24.63
C PRO A 216 7.56 -2.54 -25.66
N GLU A 217 7.48 -3.86 -25.88
CA GLU A 217 6.50 -4.51 -26.76
C GLU A 217 5.05 -4.34 -26.29
N TYR A 218 4.84 -4.08 -24.98
CA TYR A 218 3.52 -3.90 -24.40
C TYR A 218 3.18 -2.43 -24.07
N GLN A 219 4.10 -1.48 -24.30
CA GLN A 219 3.95 -0.08 -23.92
C GLN A 219 2.65 0.55 -24.42
N HIS A 220 2.23 0.24 -25.66
CA HIS A 220 1.00 0.78 -26.23
C HIS A 220 -0.24 -0.13 -26.06
N ARG A 221 -0.03 -1.34 -25.53
CA ARG A 221 -1.06 -2.36 -25.35
C ARG A 221 -1.53 -2.48 -23.90
N LEU A 222 -0.69 -2.16 -22.93
CA LEU A 222 -1.03 -2.14 -21.52
C LEU A 222 -1.38 -0.73 -21.05
N SER A 223 -2.39 -0.61 -20.20
CA SER A 223 -2.75 0.65 -19.57
C SER A 223 -3.35 0.43 -18.18
N LEU A 224 -3.08 1.35 -17.26
CA LEU A 224 -3.79 1.41 -15.99
C LEU A 224 -5.23 1.86 -16.21
N GLN A 225 -6.12 1.32 -15.42
CA GLN A 225 -7.50 1.77 -15.27
C GLN A 225 -7.83 1.95 -13.80
N TYR A 226 -8.47 3.05 -13.48
CA TYR A 226 -9.06 3.31 -12.17
C TYR A 226 -10.58 3.30 -12.26
N VAL A 227 -11.21 2.63 -11.30
CA VAL A 227 -12.66 2.60 -11.12
C VAL A 227 -12.96 3.10 -9.71
N ALA A 228 -13.82 4.11 -9.59
CA ALA A 228 -14.13 4.75 -8.30
C ALA A 228 -14.94 3.86 -7.34
N GLY A 229 -15.62 2.82 -7.87
CA GLY A 229 -16.49 1.93 -7.11
C GLY A 229 -17.92 2.46 -6.93
N PHE A 230 -18.21 3.62 -7.52
CA PHE A 230 -19.55 4.24 -7.60
C PHE A 230 -19.62 5.19 -8.80
N ASP A 231 -20.83 5.62 -9.15
CA ASP A 231 -21.01 6.63 -10.19
C ASP A 231 -20.60 8.01 -9.68
N THR A 232 -19.53 8.54 -10.26
CA THR A 232 -18.94 9.83 -9.85
C THR A 232 -19.64 11.05 -10.43
N LYS A 233 -20.54 10.86 -11.39
CA LYS A 233 -21.31 11.95 -12.03
C LYS A 233 -22.50 12.38 -11.17
N ASN A 234 -23.04 11.46 -10.38
CA ASN A 234 -24.15 11.68 -9.50
C ASN A 234 -23.75 11.56 -8.03
N PRO A 235 -24.39 12.25 -7.09
CA PRO A 235 -24.13 12.09 -5.67
C PRO A 235 -24.34 10.63 -5.23
N LEU A 236 -23.37 10.06 -4.53
CA LEU A 236 -23.44 8.68 -4.06
C LEU A 236 -24.68 8.45 -3.16
N ILE A 237 -25.13 9.47 -2.43
CA ILE A 237 -26.31 9.38 -1.56
C ILE A 237 -27.56 8.94 -2.33
N ASP A 238 -27.75 9.37 -3.58
CA ASP A 238 -28.92 9.01 -4.38
C ASP A 238 -28.89 7.53 -4.78
N THR A 239 -27.69 7.04 -5.09
CA THR A 239 -27.48 5.62 -5.34
C THR A 239 -27.67 4.76 -4.08
N LEU A 240 -27.21 5.23 -2.92
CA LEU A 240 -27.40 4.52 -1.65
C LEU A 240 -28.89 4.44 -1.26
N LYS A 241 -29.64 5.53 -1.45
CA LYS A 241 -31.09 5.57 -1.25
C LYS A 241 -31.85 4.59 -2.15
N SER A 242 -31.54 4.58 -3.45
CA SER A 242 -32.22 3.70 -4.41
C SER A 242 -31.92 2.23 -4.19
N ARG A 243 -30.88 1.88 -3.44
CA ARG A 243 -30.42 0.51 -3.17
C ARG A 243 -30.58 0.06 -1.73
N ILE A 244 -31.28 0.83 -0.94
CA ILE A 244 -31.37 0.60 0.51
C ILE A 244 -31.91 -0.79 0.86
N ASP A 245 -32.94 -1.26 0.15
CA ASP A 245 -33.56 -2.57 0.40
C ASP A 245 -32.57 -3.71 0.06
N GLN A 246 -31.80 -3.55 -1.02
CA GLN A 246 -30.75 -4.52 -1.39
C GLN A 246 -29.60 -4.55 -0.36
N ASP A 247 -29.18 -3.41 0.14
CA ASP A 247 -28.12 -3.33 1.16
C ASP A 247 -28.62 -3.90 2.51
N ILE A 248 -29.91 -3.74 2.85
CA ILE A 248 -30.54 -4.36 4.02
C ILE A 248 -30.55 -5.88 3.88
N GLU A 249 -31.00 -6.41 2.74
CA GLU A 249 -31.02 -7.84 2.47
C GLU A 249 -29.62 -8.48 2.58
N LEU A 250 -28.59 -7.80 2.07
CA LEU A 250 -27.21 -8.26 2.09
C LEU A 250 -26.50 -8.01 3.45
N GLY A 251 -26.97 -7.06 4.25
CA GLY A 251 -26.35 -6.63 5.50
C GLY A 251 -25.04 -5.86 5.32
N TYR A 252 -24.76 -5.34 4.11
CA TYR A 252 -23.57 -4.51 3.84
C TYR A 252 -23.73 -3.61 2.61
N THR A 253 -22.93 -2.55 2.55
CA THR A 253 -22.89 -1.57 1.47
C THR A 253 -22.13 -2.12 0.27
N ARG A 254 -22.78 -2.23 -0.89
CA ARG A 254 -22.18 -2.76 -2.14
C ARG A 254 -21.42 -1.72 -2.95
N ILE A 255 -21.74 -0.44 -2.83
CA ILE A 255 -21.25 0.63 -3.70
C ILE A 255 -20.59 1.71 -2.85
N GLY A 256 -19.49 2.27 -3.34
CA GLY A 256 -18.79 3.36 -2.68
C GLY A 256 -17.27 3.28 -2.85
N ALA A 257 -16.55 4.25 -2.28
CA ALA A 257 -15.10 4.39 -2.42
C ALA A 257 -14.29 3.16 -1.91
N HIS A 258 -14.88 2.31 -1.06
CA HIS A 258 -14.29 1.04 -0.61
C HIS A 258 -14.31 -0.06 -1.68
N ARG A 259 -15.05 0.14 -2.77
CA ARG A 259 -15.13 -0.74 -3.94
C ARG A 259 -14.27 -0.26 -5.11
N ALA A 260 -13.56 0.84 -4.92
CA ALA A 260 -12.61 1.31 -5.93
C ALA A 260 -11.58 0.24 -6.29
N ASP A 261 -11.14 0.26 -7.53
CA ASP A 261 -10.17 -0.70 -8.06
C ASP A 261 -9.16 -0.02 -8.99
N VAL A 262 -7.98 -0.60 -9.08
CA VAL A 262 -6.95 -0.27 -10.05
C VAL A 262 -6.56 -1.55 -10.77
N SER A 263 -6.71 -1.59 -12.07
CA SER A 263 -6.37 -2.75 -12.87
C SER A 263 -5.45 -2.39 -14.03
N VAL A 264 -4.72 -3.38 -14.53
CA VAL A 264 -3.93 -3.26 -15.75
C VAL A 264 -4.68 -3.98 -16.87
N LEU A 265 -5.09 -3.21 -17.87
CA LEU A 265 -5.80 -3.74 -19.02
C LEU A 265 -4.87 -3.88 -20.22
N PHE A 266 -4.99 -5.03 -20.87
CA PHE A 266 -4.43 -5.30 -22.18
C PHE A 266 -5.44 -4.91 -23.26
N LYS A 267 -5.00 -4.13 -24.23
CA LYS A 267 -5.78 -3.69 -25.38
C LYS A 267 -5.34 -4.47 -26.62
N SER A 268 -6.26 -5.16 -27.25
CA SER A 268 -6.08 -5.83 -28.53
C SER A 268 -7.22 -5.50 -29.48
N THR A 269 -7.03 -5.89 -30.73
CA THR A 269 -8.08 -5.81 -31.75
C THR A 269 -8.28 -7.23 -32.30
N ASN A 270 -9.50 -7.74 -32.34
CA ASN A 270 -9.78 -9.03 -32.93
C ASN A 270 -9.75 -8.97 -34.48
N ASP A 271 -9.86 -10.13 -35.13
CA ASP A 271 -9.86 -10.25 -36.59
C ASP A 271 -11.00 -9.49 -37.28
N GLN A 272 -12.02 -9.10 -36.49
CA GLN A 272 -13.17 -8.32 -36.97
C GLN A 272 -13.01 -6.81 -36.74
N GLY A 273 -11.82 -6.36 -36.29
CA GLY A 273 -11.53 -4.94 -35.99
C GLY A 273 -12.13 -4.41 -34.67
N GLN A 274 -12.74 -5.27 -33.86
CA GLN A 274 -13.30 -4.86 -32.56
C GLN A 274 -12.21 -4.75 -31.49
N LYS A 275 -12.26 -3.67 -30.71
CA LYS A 275 -11.34 -3.44 -29.59
C LYS A 275 -11.71 -4.35 -28.42
N ILE A 276 -10.81 -5.24 -28.05
CA ILE A 276 -10.92 -6.11 -26.88
C ILE A 276 -10.10 -5.50 -25.73
N ARG A 277 -10.63 -5.58 -24.53
CA ARG A 277 -9.94 -5.21 -23.28
C ARG A 277 -10.01 -6.38 -22.30
N GLU A 278 -8.87 -6.89 -21.92
CA GLU A 278 -8.75 -8.00 -20.99
C GLU A 278 -7.82 -7.63 -19.84
N GLN A 279 -7.94 -8.34 -18.72
CA GLN A 279 -6.98 -8.19 -17.62
C GLN A 279 -5.60 -8.66 -18.10
N ALA A 280 -4.58 -7.85 -17.88
CA ALA A 280 -3.20 -8.18 -18.27
C ALA A 280 -2.73 -9.51 -17.68
N THR A 281 -3.24 -9.87 -16.50
CA THR A 281 -2.94 -11.13 -15.80
C THR A 281 -3.33 -12.38 -16.56
N HIS A 282 -4.31 -12.30 -17.45
CA HIS A 282 -4.76 -13.45 -18.24
C HIS A 282 -3.89 -13.71 -19.47
N ILE A 283 -3.11 -12.70 -19.89
CA ILE A 283 -2.36 -12.74 -21.15
C ILE A 283 -0.87 -12.90 -20.90
N LEU A 284 -0.35 -12.20 -19.88
CA LEU A 284 1.09 -12.14 -19.61
C LEU A 284 1.61 -13.45 -19.01
N SER A 285 2.77 -13.88 -19.48
CA SER A 285 3.57 -14.96 -18.88
C SER A 285 4.03 -14.58 -17.47
N ARG A 286 4.54 -15.56 -16.72
CA ARG A 286 5.02 -15.33 -15.35
C ARG A 286 6.16 -14.31 -15.30
N GLY A 287 7.10 -14.35 -16.26
CA GLY A 287 8.20 -13.39 -16.35
C GLY A 287 7.70 -11.97 -16.64
N GLU A 288 6.79 -11.82 -17.61
CA GLU A 288 6.21 -10.53 -17.95
C GLU A 288 5.35 -9.95 -16.81
N LYS A 289 4.66 -10.79 -16.03
CA LYS A 289 3.96 -10.35 -14.81
C LYS A 289 4.91 -9.78 -13.77
N LYS A 290 6.10 -10.36 -13.59
CA LYS A 290 7.15 -9.82 -12.71
C LYS A 290 7.60 -8.43 -13.17
N LEU A 291 7.92 -8.29 -14.45
CA LEU A 291 8.30 -7.00 -15.04
C LEU A 291 7.17 -5.96 -14.94
N LEU A 292 5.92 -6.39 -15.11
CA LEU A 292 4.76 -5.52 -14.92
C LEU A 292 4.64 -5.01 -13.47
N ILE A 293 4.82 -5.88 -12.47
CA ILE A 293 4.78 -5.50 -11.05
C ILE A 293 5.94 -4.56 -10.73
N THR A 294 7.11 -4.86 -11.27
CA THR A 294 8.29 -3.98 -11.13
C THR A 294 8.01 -2.61 -11.74
N ALA A 295 7.41 -2.55 -12.94
CA ALA A 295 6.99 -1.29 -13.56
C ALA A 295 6.00 -0.50 -12.70
N LEU A 296 5.00 -1.17 -12.10
CA LEU A 296 4.05 -0.57 -11.16
C LEU A 296 4.77 0.03 -9.94
N LYS A 297 5.68 -0.72 -9.33
CA LYS A 297 6.42 -0.29 -8.13
C LYS A 297 7.40 0.84 -8.44
N LEU A 298 8.18 0.73 -9.51
CA LEU A 298 9.15 1.77 -9.89
C LEU A 298 8.46 3.05 -10.35
N SER A 299 7.31 2.97 -11.02
CA SER A 299 6.54 4.15 -11.37
C SER A 299 5.96 4.88 -10.14
N GLN A 300 5.58 4.12 -9.09
CA GLN A 300 5.20 4.72 -7.81
C GLN A 300 6.37 5.44 -7.15
N LEU A 301 7.54 4.79 -7.11
CA LEU A 301 8.76 5.38 -6.56
C LEU A 301 9.12 6.67 -7.29
N GLN A 302 9.15 6.63 -8.62
CA GLN A 302 9.47 7.81 -9.45
C GLN A 302 8.50 8.98 -9.20
N LEU A 303 7.20 8.69 -9.12
CA LEU A 303 6.19 9.73 -8.86
C LEU A 303 6.43 10.42 -7.51
N ILE A 304 6.64 9.65 -6.43
CA ILE A 304 6.89 10.22 -5.10
C ILE A 304 8.22 10.99 -5.07
N CYS A 305 9.30 10.42 -5.61
CA CYS A 305 10.61 11.06 -5.62
C CYS A 305 10.57 12.40 -6.39
N ASN A 306 9.88 12.44 -7.53
CA ASN A 306 9.69 13.67 -8.29
C ASN A 306 8.90 14.72 -7.49
N ALA A 307 7.83 14.31 -6.82
CA ALA A 307 7.02 15.22 -5.99
C ALA A 307 7.84 15.82 -4.84
N ILE A 308 8.65 15.00 -4.14
CA ILE A 308 9.52 15.46 -3.06
C ILE A 308 10.60 16.43 -3.58
N SER A 309 11.23 16.11 -4.71
CA SER A 309 12.29 16.94 -5.30
C SER A 309 11.82 18.31 -5.77
N HIS A 310 10.52 18.46 -6.07
CA HIS A 310 9.93 19.73 -6.49
C HIS A 310 9.25 20.49 -5.35
N SER A 311 9.09 19.87 -4.18
CA SER A 311 8.52 20.52 -3.00
C SER A 311 9.64 20.88 -2.02
N ASN A 312 9.63 22.11 -1.49
CA ASN A 312 10.48 22.49 -0.35
C ASN A 312 9.99 21.86 0.97
N SER A 313 9.35 20.69 0.92
CA SER A 313 8.76 20.04 2.09
C SER A 313 9.75 19.09 2.75
N ASP A 314 9.63 18.94 4.06
CA ASP A 314 10.38 17.95 4.90
C ASP A 314 9.97 16.49 4.61
N ALA A 315 9.45 16.21 3.41
CA ALA A 315 8.97 14.89 3.05
C ALA A 315 10.14 13.89 2.93
N THR A 316 9.95 12.71 3.51
CA THR A 316 10.98 11.67 3.58
C THR A 316 10.95 10.81 2.31
N PHE A 317 12.11 10.64 1.67
CA PHE A 317 12.25 9.69 0.55
C PHE A 317 11.91 8.25 0.95
N PRO A 318 11.23 7.50 0.09
CA PRO A 318 10.89 6.12 0.35
C PRO A 318 12.11 5.22 0.52
N VAL A 319 12.01 4.26 1.44
CA VAL A 319 12.95 3.14 1.56
C VAL A 319 12.47 2.03 0.65
N VAL A 320 13.31 1.61 -0.28
CA VAL A 320 13.05 0.47 -1.17
C VAL A 320 13.64 -0.79 -0.57
N LEU A 321 12.80 -1.78 -0.35
CA LEU A 321 13.19 -3.11 0.12
C LEU A 321 13.04 -4.09 -1.04
N ILE A 322 14.11 -4.85 -1.34
CA ILE A 322 14.10 -5.85 -2.41
C ILE A 322 14.54 -7.17 -1.81
N ASP A 323 13.64 -8.14 -1.81
CA ASP A 323 13.93 -9.51 -1.39
C ASP A 323 14.25 -10.37 -2.62
N ASP A 324 15.26 -11.23 -2.51
CA ASP A 324 15.70 -12.13 -3.57
C ASP A 324 15.93 -11.40 -4.93
N ILE A 325 16.79 -10.39 -4.90
CA ILE A 325 17.01 -9.46 -6.01
C ILE A 325 17.32 -10.17 -7.33
N ASP A 326 18.13 -11.25 -7.30
CA ASP A 326 18.51 -12.05 -8.47
C ASP A 326 17.31 -12.82 -9.09
N ALA A 327 16.29 -13.10 -8.26
CA ALA A 327 15.08 -13.78 -8.72
C ALA A 327 14.00 -12.81 -9.23
N GLU A 328 14.03 -11.55 -8.77
CA GLU A 328 12.96 -10.57 -9.02
C GLU A 328 13.28 -9.57 -10.13
N LEU A 329 14.55 -9.19 -10.27
CA LEU A 329 14.97 -8.18 -11.23
C LEU A 329 16.00 -8.76 -12.20
N ASP A 330 15.78 -8.58 -13.49
CA ASP A 330 16.81 -8.78 -14.50
C ASP A 330 17.79 -7.58 -14.53
N ASP A 331 18.88 -7.70 -15.30
CA ASP A 331 19.89 -6.66 -15.42
C ASP A 331 19.33 -5.32 -15.85
N ALA A 332 18.32 -5.30 -16.73
CA ALA A 332 17.69 -4.09 -17.23
C ALA A 332 16.87 -3.39 -16.13
N ALA A 333 16.05 -4.16 -15.40
CA ALA A 333 15.25 -3.64 -14.27
C ALA A 333 16.17 -3.14 -13.14
N MET A 334 17.27 -3.84 -12.88
CA MET A 334 18.28 -3.43 -11.90
C MET A 334 18.92 -2.09 -12.28
N GLN A 335 19.33 -1.90 -13.54
CA GLN A 335 19.90 -0.64 -14.00
C GLN A 335 18.90 0.52 -13.92
N ILE A 336 17.62 0.27 -14.21
CA ILE A 336 16.55 1.27 -14.09
C ILE A 336 16.38 1.68 -12.64
N LEU A 337 16.33 0.71 -11.72
CA LEU A 337 16.25 0.96 -10.29
C LEU A 337 17.40 1.85 -9.79
N LEU A 338 18.65 1.47 -10.12
CA LEU A 338 19.85 2.21 -9.73
C LEU A 338 19.89 3.63 -10.31
N ARG A 339 19.37 3.83 -11.53
CA ARG A 339 19.27 5.18 -12.15
C ARG A 339 18.18 6.02 -11.50
N THR A 340 17.07 5.40 -11.11
CA THR A 340 15.96 6.09 -10.41
C THR A 340 16.42 6.55 -9.03
N ASP A 341 17.18 5.71 -8.32
CA ASP A 341 17.75 6.04 -7.02
C ASP A 341 18.81 7.16 -7.11
N ARG A 342 19.67 7.15 -8.14
CA ARG A 342 20.67 8.24 -8.34
C ARG A 342 20.07 9.62 -8.60
N LYS A 343 18.89 9.72 -9.19
CA LYS A 343 18.19 11.01 -9.40
C LYS A 343 17.47 11.50 -8.13
N SER A 344 17.13 10.60 -7.22
CA SER A 344 16.53 10.92 -5.93
C SER A 344 17.57 11.22 -4.83
N VAL A 345 18.86 11.19 -5.18
CA VAL A 345 20.01 11.37 -4.29
C VAL A 345 20.90 12.49 -4.82
N VAL A 346 20.39 13.71 -4.85
CA VAL A 346 21.20 14.94 -4.91
C VAL A 346 20.93 15.77 -3.68
#